data_9393310e6b7fd03686bdf70ebfbca8f1
#
_entry.id   9393310e6b7fd03686bdf70ebfbca8f1
#
_cell.length_a   1.000
_cell.length_b   1.000
_cell.length_c   1.000
_cell.angle_alpha   90.00
_cell.angle_beta   90.00
_cell.angle_gamma   90.00
#
_symmetry.space_group_name_H-M   'P 1'
#
loop_
_entity.id
_entity.type
_entity.pdbx_description
1 polymer ?
#
loop_
_entity_poly.entity_id
_entity_poly.type
_entity_poly.pdbx_seq_one_letter_code
_entity_poly.pdbx_strand_id
1 'polypeptide(L)'
;VEQVHHISPDLVDFPGIKYILENHVPLALSDRSKELILKCRKYLDEKLAQAETPIYGINTGFGSLHDRSISRSDLGTLQKNLVISHACGIGEEVPTGIVKLMLFLKIQSLSYGKSGVHLKTVERLIDHYNSDILPVVYEYGSLGASGDLAPLAHLSLPLIGEGEVNYKGAKRDAAEVLREHGWTPIILDSKEGLALLNGTQFMSAFGVYCCLRVFKLAELADIIGAVSLDAFDGKIEPFHELVQKIRPYKGQINTAARFRKILEGSELMSRPKNHVQDPYSFRCIPQVHGASKDAIDYVSYVFQNEIN
;
A
#
# COMPACT_ATOMS: atom_id res chain seq x y z
N VAL A 1 20.33 -0.09 -19.70
CA VAL A 1 18.99 0.51 -19.84
C VAL A 1 18.35 0.46 -18.47
N GLU A 2 18.11 1.62 -17.86
CA GLU A 2 17.37 1.68 -16.61
C GLU A 2 15.98 1.04 -16.81
N GLN A 3 15.66 0.05 -15.98
CA GLN A 3 14.37 -0.64 -16.09
C GLN A 3 13.29 0.26 -15.50
N VAL A 4 12.39 0.78 -16.34
CA VAL A 4 11.23 1.59 -15.92
C VAL A 4 10.03 0.68 -15.72
N HIS A 5 9.31 0.82 -14.60
CA HIS A 5 8.04 0.14 -14.39
C HIS A 5 6.89 0.96 -14.99
N HIS A 6 6.20 0.37 -15.96
CA HIS A 6 5.04 0.99 -16.60
C HIS A 6 3.76 0.66 -15.82
N ILE A 7 3.27 1.63 -15.06
CA ILE A 7 1.98 1.53 -14.33
C ILE A 7 0.86 1.28 -15.36
N SER A 8 0.14 0.20 -15.18
CA SER A 8 -0.94 -0.23 -16.06
C SER A 8 -2.17 -0.67 -15.27
N PRO A 9 -3.33 -0.91 -15.92
CA PRO A 9 -4.50 -1.50 -15.27
C PRO A 9 -4.34 -2.99 -14.95
N ASP A 10 -3.17 -3.57 -15.22
CA ASP A 10 -2.91 -4.97 -14.90
C ASP A 10 -2.60 -5.13 -13.41
N LEU A 11 -2.83 -6.34 -12.89
CA LEU A 11 -2.65 -6.61 -11.48
C LEU A 11 -1.17 -6.47 -11.06
N VAL A 12 -0.95 -5.77 -9.96
CA VAL A 12 0.35 -5.71 -9.29
C VAL A 12 0.34 -6.61 -8.07
N ASP A 13 1.40 -7.38 -7.86
CA ASP A 13 1.54 -8.29 -6.74
C ASP A 13 2.62 -7.85 -5.72
N PHE A 14 2.63 -8.47 -4.55
CA PHE A 14 3.62 -8.16 -3.52
C PHE A 14 5.07 -8.33 -3.98
N PRO A 15 5.47 -9.41 -4.71
CA PRO A 15 6.81 -9.53 -5.24
C PRO A 15 7.19 -8.38 -6.18
N GLY A 16 6.28 -7.96 -7.07
CA GLY A 16 6.47 -6.84 -7.98
C GLY A 16 6.65 -5.51 -7.23
N ILE A 17 5.78 -5.23 -6.25
CA ILE A 17 5.90 -4.03 -5.40
C ILE A 17 7.24 -4.04 -4.66
N LYS A 18 7.61 -5.17 -4.04
CA LYS A 18 8.89 -5.32 -3.34
C LYS A 18 10.06 -5.01 -4.25
N TYR A 19 10.07 -5.58 -5.45
CA TYR A 19 11.13 -5.36 -6.44
C TYR A 19 11.25 -3.87 -6.82
N ILE A 20 10.12 -3.21 -7.09
CA ILE A 20 10.07 -1.79 -7.47
C ILE A 20 10.64 -0.91 -6.35
N LEU A 21 10.24 -1.16 -5.10
CA LEU A 21 10.67 -0.35 -3.96
C LEU A 21 12.14 -0.59 -3.60
N GLU A 22 12.58 -1.85 -3.51
CA GLU A 22 13.95 -2.20 -3.11
C GLU A 22 15.01 -1.79 -4.15
N ASN A 23 14.63 -1.76 -5.43
CA ASN A 23 15.54 -1.40 -6.52
C ASN A 23 15.35 0.06 -7.02
N HIS A 24 14.53 0.85 -6.32
CA HIS A 24 14.24 2.25 -6.68
C HIS A 24 13.85 2.40 -8.16
N VAL A 25 13.04 1.46 -8.67
CA VAL A 25 12.65 1.42 -10.09
C VAL A 25 11.80 2.65 -10.42
N PRO A 26 12.19 3.47 -11.42
CA PRO A 26 11.37 4.61 -11.84
C PRO A 26 10.02 4.16 -12.40
N LEU A 27 9.00 5.01 -12.23
CA LEU A 27 7.65 4.78 -12.72
C LEU A 27 7.36 5.61 -13.97
N ALA A 28 6.57 5.07 -14.88
CA ALA A 28 5.92 5.79 -15.96
C ALA A 28 4.50 5.25 -16.15
N LEU A 29 3.59 6.04 -16.75
CA LEU A 29 2.29 5.51 -17.15
C LEU A 29 2.42 4.72 -18.46
N SER A 30 1.76 3.57 -18.53
CA SER A 30 1.53 2.89 -19.80
C SER A 30 0.60 3.72 -20.70
N ASP A 31 0.69 3.55 -22.02
CA ASP A 31 -0.20 4.24 -22.96
C ASP A 31 -1.66 3.91 -22.69
N ARG A 32 -1.95 2.65 -22.34
CA ARG A 32 -3.29 2.21 -21.94
C ARG A 32 -3.83 2.97 -20.72
N SER A 33 -3.03 3.21 -19.70
CA SER A 33 -3.44 4.01 -18.54
C SER A 33 -3.68 5.47 -18.91
N LYS A 34 -2.82 6.06 -19.75
CA LYS A 34 -3.02 7.43 -20.25
C LYS A 34 -4.35 7.57 -21.00
N GLU A 35 -4.63 6.65 -21.90
CA GLU A 35 -5.90 6.61 -22.66
C GLU A 35 -7.11 6.52 -21.73
N LEU A 36 -7.07 5.64 -20.72
CA LEU A 36 -8.16 5.47 -19.77
C LEU A 36 -8.40 6.72 -18.93
N ILE A 37 -7.33 7.36 -18.43
CA ILE A 37 -7.41 8.61 -17.67
C ILE A 37 -8.02 9.72 -18.53
N LEU A 38 -7.50 9.92 -19.75
CA LEU A 38 -7.98 10.94 -20.68
C LEU A 38 -9.46 10.72 -21.06
N LYS A 39 -9.83 9.46 -21.34
CA LYS A 39 -11.23 9.10 -21.64
C LYS A 39 -12.16 9.41 -20.48
N CYS A 40 -11.77 9.06 -19.26
CA CYS A 40 -12.58 9.32 -18.07
C CYS A 40 -12.70 10.83 -17.81
N ARG A 41 -11.62 11.59 -17.94
CA ARG A 41 -11.64 13.05 -17.77
C ARG A 41 -12.54 13.72 -18.79
N LYS A 42 -12.40 13.37 -20.07
CA LYS A 42 -13.24 13.88 -21.17
C LYS A 42 -14.72 13.63 -20.89
N TYR A 43 -15.07 12.41 -20.48
CA TYR A 43 -16.47 12.10 -20.13
C TYR A 43 -16.99 12.98 -18.98
N LEU A 44 -16.17 13.22 -17.95
CA LEU A 44 -16.54 14.08 -16.83
C LEU A 44 -16.77 15.52 -17.28
N ASP A 45 -15.89 16.08 -18.11
CA ASP A 45 -15.97 17.44 -18.61
C ASP A 45 -17.23 17.64 -19.48
N GLU A 46 -17.53 16.69 -20.38
CA GLU A 46 -18.74 16.68 -21.20
C GLU A 46 -20.00 16.59 -20.34
N LYS A 47 -19.99 15.72 -19.34
CA LYS A 47 -21.09 15.55 -18.38
C LYS A 47 -21.35 16.83 -17.58
N LEU A 48 -20.27 17.47 -17.10
CA LEU A 48 -20.35 18.72 -16.36
C LEU A 48 -20.82 19.88 -17.23
N ALA A 49 -20.43 19.91 -18.51
CA ALA A 49 -20.88 20.92 -19.46
C ALA A 49 -22.39 20.88 -19.71
N GLN A 50 -22.99 19.70 -19.64
CA GLN A 50 -24.41 19.44 -19.89
C GLN A 50 -25.24 19.35 -18.61
N ALA A 51 -24.61 19.44 -17.41
CA ALA A 51 -25.30 19.24 -16.14
C ALA A 51 -26.20 20.44 -15.82
N GLU A 52 -27.51 20.21 -15.74
CA GLU A 52 -28.51 21.14 -15.26
C GLU A 52 -28.77 21.02 -13.77
N THR A 53 -28.38 19.90 -13.17
CA THR A 53 -28.59 19.58 -11.77
C THR A 53 -27.27 19.38 -11.03
N PRO A 54 -27.25 19.58 -9.71
CA PRO A 54 -26.08 19.31 -8.88
C PRO A 54 -25.66 17.82 -8.98
N ILE A 55 -24.35 17.61 -9.12
CA ILE A 55 -23.73 16.27 -9.10
C ILE A 55 -22.74 16.24 -7.94
N TYR A 56 -23.00 15.36 -6.96
CA TYR A 56 -22.20 15.29 -5.74
C TYR A 56 -20.69 15.10 -6.02
N GLY A 57 -19.89 15.94 -5.35
CA GLY A 57 -18.44 15.89 -5.46
C GLY A 57 -17.85 16.41 -6.77
N ILE A 58 -18.68 16.90 -7.69
CA ILE A 58 -18.28 17.46 -8.98
C ILE A 58 -18.56 18.96 -9.01
N ASN A 59 -19.82 19.37 -8.85
CA ASN A 59 -20.26 20.76 -8.82
C ASN A 59 -21.09 21.13 -7.56
N THR A 60 -20.90 20.37 -6.47
CA THR A 60 -21.51 20.63 -5.17
C THR A 60 -20.45 20.77 -4.09
N GLY A 61 -20.85 21.28 -2.93
CA GLY A 61 -20.10 21.13 -1.69
C GLY A 61 -20.06 19.68 -1.22
N PHE A 62 -19.43 19.43 -0.08
CA PHE A 62 -19.19 18.11 0.50
C PHE A 62 -19.88 17.98 1.87
N GLY A 63 -20.14 16.74 2.30
CA GLY A 63 -20.76 16.45 3.58
C GLY A 63 -22.12 17.14 3.71
N SER A 64 -22.30 17.97 4.73
CA SER A 64 -23.54 18.72 4.97
C SER A 64 -23.86 19.79 3.90
N LEU A 65 -22.93 20.10 3.02
CA LEU A 65 -23.11 21.06 1.92
C LEU A 65 -23.35 20.35 0.57
N HIS A 66 -23.71 19.09 0.56
CA HIS A 66 -23.85 18.24 -0.63
C HIS A 66 -24.89 18.72 -1.64
N ASP A 67 -25.87 19.50 -1.23
CA ASP A 67 -26.97 20.05 -2.03
C ASP A 67 -26.70 21.49 -2.54
N ARG A 68 -25.58 22.11 -2.12
CA ARG A 68 -25.20 23.44 -2.58
C ARG A 68 -24.43 23.38 -3.88
N SER A 69 -25.00 23.96 -4.94
CA SER A 69 -24.32 24.12 -6.22
C SER A 69 -23.19 25.13 -6.14
N ILE A 70 -22.06 24.82 -6.76
CA ILE A 70 -20.87 25.65 -6.81
C ILE A 70 -20.69 26.14 -8.25
N SER A 71 -20.35 27.42 -8.41
CA SER A 71 -20.10 28.01 -9.72
C SER A 71 -18.86 27.40 -10.38
N ARG A 72 -18.81 27.35 -11.72
CA ARG A 72 -17.63 26.82 -12.44
C ARG A 72 -16.34 27.58 -12.10
N SER A 73 -16.42 28.89 -11.87
CA SER A 73 -15.27 29.72 -11.50
C SER A 73 -14.67 29.33 -10.13
N ASP A 74 -15.49 28.77 -9.24
CA ASP A 74 -15.10 28.49 -7.87
C ASP A 74 -14.69 27.01 -7.66
N LEU A 75 -14.89 26.16 -8.67
CA LEU A 75 -14.59 24.71 -8.55
C LEU A 75 -13.12 24.45 -8.20
N GLY A 76 -12.17 25.13 -8.82
CA GLY A 76 -10.75 24.98 -8.50
C GLY A 76 -10.43 25.38 -7.05
N THR A 77 -11.00 26.50 -6.60
CA THR A 77 -10.86 26.95 -5.20
C THR A 77 -11.48 25.95 -4.23
N LEU A 78 -12.65 25.40 -4.55
CA LEU A 78 -13.29 24.36 -3.76
C LEU A 78 -12.40 23.11 -3.62
N GLN A 79 -11.82 22.64 -4.72
CA GLN A 79 -10.97 21.45 -4.70
C GLN A 79 -9.68 21.68 -3.89
N LYS A 80 -9.06 22.86 -4.03
CA LYS A 80 -7.91 23.26 -3.22
C LYS A 80 -8.27 23.30 -1.73
N ASN A 81 -9.36 23.99 -1.38
CA ASN A 81 -9.83 24.11 0.00
C ASN A 81 -10.21 22.76 0.60
N LEU A 82 -10.75 21.83 -0.21
CA LEU A 82 -11.04 20.47 0.22
C LEU A 82 -9.76 19.76 0.68
N VAL A 83 -8.69 19.81 -0.11
CA VAL A 83 -7.40 19.19 0.25
C VAL A 83 -6.84 19.83 1.52
N ILE A 84 -6.76 21.16 1.58
CA ILE A 84 -6.19 21.88 2.73
C ILE A 84 -6.98 21.59 4.02
N SER A 85 -8.30 21.64 3.97
CA SER A 85 -9.15 21.47 5.16
C SER A 85 -9.12 20.06 5.73
N HIS A 86 -8.77 19.04 4.91
CA HIS A 86 -8.64 17.66 5.34
C HIS A 86 -7.22 17.29 5.79
N ALA A 87 -6.23 18.13 5.53
CA ALA A 87 -4.85 17.92 5.98
C ALA A 87 -4.68 18.28 7.47
N CYS A 88 -5.38 17.54 8.33
CA CYS A 88 -5.45 17.76 9.78
C CYS A 88 -4.83 16.60 10.58
N GLY A 89 -3.93 15.83 9.95
CA GLY A 89 -3.19 14.75 10.61
C GLY A 89 -2.28 15.26 11.73
N ILE A 90 -2.12 14.47 12.77
CA ILE A 90 -1.29 14.76 13.95
C ILE A 90 -0.47 13.53 14.36
N GLY A 91 0.42 13.68 15.32
CA GLY A 91 1.29 12.61 15.82
C GLY A 91 2.66 12.64 15.16
N GLU A 92 3.33 11.50 15.17
CA GLU A 92 4.63 11.34 14.53
C GLU A 92 4.50 11.28 13.00
N GLU A 93 5.60 11.57 12.32
CA GLU A 93 5.64 11.44 10.86
C GLU A 93 5.65 9.96 10.44
N VAL A 94 4.86 9.63 9.45
CA VAL A 94 4.87 8.31 8.83
C VAL A 94 6.23 8.08 8.15
N PRO A 95 6.87 6.92 8.35
CA PRO A 95 8.14 6.61 7.71
C PRO A 95 8.10 6.80 6.20
N THR A 96 9.13 7.44 5.65
CA THR A 96 9.22 7.80 4.22
C THR A 96 9.04 6.62 3.28
N GLY A 97 9.51 5.42 3.66
CA GLY A 97 9.27 4.20 2.87
C GLY A 97 7.80 3.81 2.74
N ILE A 98 6.99 4.07 3.78
CA ILE A 98 5.53 3.87 3.72
C ILE A 98 4.88 4.97 2.88
N VAL A 99 5.31 6.22 3.01
CA VAL A 99 4.81 7.33 2.18
C VAL A 99 5.11 7.09 0.70
N LYS A 100 6.30 6.58 0.38
CA LYS A 100 6.66 6.20 -1.00
C LYS A 100 5.72 5.11 -1.53
N LEU A 101 5.39 4.12 -0.69
CA LEU A 101 4.40 3.08 -1.04
C LEU A 101 2.99 3.66 -1.19
N MET A 102 2.58 4.62 -0.35
CA MET A 102 1.31 5.34 -0.52
C MET A 102 1.24 6.05 -1.87
N LEU A 103 2.31 6.75 -2.29
CA LEU A 103 2.40 7.38 -3.62
C LEU A 103 2.25 6.34 -4.73
N PHE A 104 2.98 5.24 -4.65
CA PHE A 104 2.87 4.14 -5.62
C PHE A 104 1.44 3.63 -5.74
N LEU A 105 0.80 3.28 -4.63
CA LEU A 105 -0.57 2.77 -4.61
C LEU A 105 -1.59 3.81 -5.08
N LYS A 106 -1.37 5.11 -4.79
CA LYS A 106 -2.22 6.19 -5.30
C LYS A 106 -2.12 6.32 -6.81
N ILE A 107 -0.91 6.29 -7.36
CA ILE A 107 -0.68 6.31 -8.81
C ILE A 107 -1.34 5.10 -9.47
N GLN A 108 -1.15 3.89 -8.91
CA GLN A 108 -1.78 2.66 -9.38
C GLN A 108 -3.30 2.80 -9.41
N SER A 109 -3.92 3.24 -8.33
CA SER A 109 -5.37 3.45 -8.23
C SER A 109 -5.91 4.45 -9.27
N LEU A 110 -5.19 5.54 -9.51
CA LEU A 110 -5.60 6.55 -10.50
C LEU A 110 -5.41 6.09 -11.94
N SER A 111 -4.47 5.17 -12.18
CA SER A 111 -4.14 4.64 -13.51
C SER A 111 -5.27 3.87 -14.18
N TYR A 112 -6.23 3.36 -13.40
CA TYR A 112 -7.43 2.68 -13.91
C TYR A 112 -8.40 3.59 -14.67
N GLY A 113 -8.20 4.93 -14.60
CA GLY A 113 -9.03 5.89 -15.31
C GLY A 113 -10.49 5.87 -14.87
N LYS A 114 -10.77 5.78 -13.56
CA LYS A 114 -12.13 5.81 -12.98
C LYS A 114 -12.40 7.03 -12.10
N SER A 115 -11.36 7.82 -11.82
CA SER A 115 -11.42 8.89 -10.81
C SER A 115 -11.73 10.26 -11.38
N GLY A 116 -11.60 10.47 -12.70
CA GLY A 116 -11.86 11.76 -13.36
C GLY A 116 -10.77 12.82 -13.11
N VAL A 117 -9.54 12.40 -12.77
CA VAL A 117 -8.39 13.27 -12.65
C VAL A 117 -7.83 13.65 -14.02
N HIS A 118 -7.13 14.79 -14.10
CA HIS A 118 -6.31 15.12 -15.25
C HIS A 118 -5.05 14.25 -15.32
N LEU A 119 -4.60 13.96 -16.54
CA LEU A 119 -3.37 13.20 -16.77
C LEU A 119 -2.18 13.87 -16.08
N LYS A 120 -2.04 15.20 -16.17
CA LYS A 120 -0.97 16.00 -15.53
C LYS A 120 -0.87 15.80 -14.02
N THR A 121 -1.99 15.53 -13.34
CA THR A 121 -2.03 15.30 -11.89
C THR A 121 -1.39 13.95 -11.54
N VAL A 122 -1.68 12.92 -12.33
CA VAL A 122 -1.07 11.60 -12.15
C VAL A 122 0.41 11.62 -12.51
N GLU A 123 0.78 12.29 -13.61
CA GLU A 123 2.18 12.47 -14.01
C GLU A 123 2.98 13.21 -12.93
N ARG A 124 2.43 14.24 -12.29
CA ARG A 124 3.10 14.93 -11.19
C ARG A 124 3.28 14.04 -9.94
N LEU A 125 2.35 13.12 -9.63
CA LEU A 125 2.58 12.13 -8.57
C LEU A 125 3.74 11.19 -8.92
N ILE A 126 3.87 10.81 -10.18
CA ILE A 126 5.00 10.03 -10.69
C ILE A 126 6.31 10.83 -10.59
N ASP A 127 6.30 12.11 -10.94
CA ASP A 127 7.46 12.98 -10.79
C ASP A 127 7.93 13.06 -9.34
N HIS A 128 6.99 13.19 -8.38
CA HIS A 128 7.30 13.16 -6.94
C HIS A 128 7.92 11.82 -6.53
N TYR A 129 7.32 10.71 -6.96
CA TYR A 129 7.84 9.36 -6.67
C TYR A 129 9.26 9.17 -7.21
N ASN A 130 9.49 9.53 -8.48
CA ASN A 130 10.77 9.34 -9.15
C ASN A 130 11.88 10.26 -8.63
N SER A 131 11.51 11.42 -8.10
CA SER A 131 12.45 12.40 -7.54
C SER A 131 12.65 12.26 -6.03
N ASP A 132 12.05 11.24 -5.40
CA ASP A 132 12.04 11.06 -3.93
C ASP A 132 11.57 12.33 -3.18
N ILE A 133 10.61 13.05 -3.76
CA ILE A 133 9.92 14.16 -3.09
C ILE A 133 8.74 13.56 -2.33
N LEU A 134 8.96 13.22 -1.06
CA LEU A 134 8.02 12.45 -0.27
C LEU A 134 7.23 13.37 0.68
N PRO A 135 5.91 13.50 0.49
CA PRO A 135 5.07 14.35 1.35
C PRO A 135 5.19 13.97 2.83
N VAL A 136 5.15 14.95 3.72
CA VAL A 136 5.04 14.71 5.16
C VAL A 136 3.61 14.30 5.47
N VAL A 137 3.45 13.09 5.98
CA VAL A 137 2.17 12.50 6.39
C VAL A 137 2.27 12.12 7.87
N TYR A 138 1.18 12.27 8.62
CA TYR A 138 1.16 11.98 10.06
C TYR A 138 0.36 10.71 10.37
N GLU A 139 0.69 10.07 11.51
CA GLU A 139 0.14 8.77 11.90
C GLU A 139 -1.36 8.80 12.20
N TYR A 140 -1.87 9.90 12.77
CA TYR A 140 -3.26 10.02 13.20
C TYR A 140 -4.03 10.99 12.31
N GLY A 141 -5.29 10.66 12.03
CA GLY A 141 -6.21 11.51 11.24
C GLY A 141 -7.10 10.71 10.30
N SER A 142 -6.78 9.44 9.99
CA SER A 142 -7.70 8.58 9.24
C SER A 142 -8.83 8.10 10.16
N LEU A 143 -10.09 8.35 9.74
CA LEU A 143 -11.28 7.82 10.39
C LEU A 143 -11.76 6.51 9.74
N GLY A 144 -11.47 6.30 8.46
CA GLY A 144 -11.82 5.11 7.70
C GLY A 144 -13.26 5.07 7.16
N ALA A 145 -14.12 6.02 7.50
CA ALA A 145 -15.53 6.04 7.05
C ALA A 145 -15.68 6.36 5.55
N SER A 146 -14.75 7.12 4.97
CA SER A 146 -14.70 7.48 3.55
C SER A 146 -13.30 7.26 2.97
N GLY A 147 -12.55 6.33 3.54
CA GLY A 147 -11.15 6.11 3.28
C GLY A 147 -10.25 6.96 4.18
N ASP A 148 -8.99 7.07 3.79
CA ASP A 148 -7.91 7.67 4.55
C ASP A 148 -7.78 9.17 4.26
N LEU A 149 -8.85 9.98 4.50
CA LEU A 149 -8.95 11.36 4.01
C LEU A 149 -7.77 12.24 4.45
N ALA A 150 -7.48 12.32 5.75
CA ALA A 150 -6.44 13.21 6.25
C ALA A 150 -5.02 12.79 5.79
N PRO A 151 -4.60 11.52 5.88
CA PRO A 151 -3.32 11.10 5.32
C PRO A 151 -3.18 11.35 3.81
N LEU A 152 -4.24 11.12 3.04
CA LEU A 152 -4.23 11.35 1.60
C LEU A 152 -4.30 12.85 1.24
N ALA A 153 -4.88 13.67 2.11
CA ALA A 153 -4.79 15.12 1.99
C ALA A 153 -3.34 15.59 2.15
N HIS A 154 -2.66 15.15 3.22
CA HIS A 154 -1.22 15.42 3.39
C HIS A 154 -0.38 14.94 2.21
N LEU A 155 -0.65 13.72 1.71
CA LEU A 155 0.02 13.18 0.51
C LEU A 155 -0.13 14.11 -0.70
N SER A 156 -1.26 14.84 -0.79
CA SER A 156 -1.64 15.65 -1.95
C SER A 156 -1.25 17.12 -1.84
N LEU A 157 -0.94 17.63 -0.63
CA LEU A 157 -0.58 19.06 -0.43
C LEU A 157 0.55 19.53 -1.36
N PRO A 158 1.67 18.76 -1.54
CA PRO A 158 2.76 19.21 -2.39
C PRO A 158 2.37 19.41 -3.86
N LEU A 159 1.34 18.69 -4.36
CA LEU A 159 0.86 18.90 -5.73
C LEU A 159 0.37 20.34 -5.97
N ILE A 160 -0.22 20.94 -4.94
CA ILE A 160 -0.78 22.30 -4.99
C ILE A 160 0.15 23.36 -4.40
N GLY A 161 1.42 22.98 -4.09
CA GLY A 161 2.43 23.88 -3.54
C GLY A 161 2.24 24.20 -2.07
N GLU A 162 1.56 23.35 -1.32
CA GLU A 162 1.31 23.50 0.11
C GLU A 162 2.01 22.38 0.90
N GLY A 163 2.17 22.58 2.21
CA GLY A 163 2.71 21.58 3.12
C GLY A 163 4.22 21.38 3.00
N GLU A 164 4.69 20.27 3.55
CA GLU A 164 6.12 19.95 3.66
C GLU A 164 6.41 18.61 2.97
N VAL A 165 7.66 18.43 2.56
CA VAL A 165 8.18 17.21 1.96
C VAL A 165 9.50 16.81 2.59
N ASN A 166 9.75 15.52 2.70
CA ASN A 166 11.06 14.97 2.95
C ASN A 166 11.79 14.85 1.60
N TYR A 167 12.85 15.63 1.41
CA TYR A 167 13.63 15.68 0.19
C TYR A 167 15.13 15.82 0.48
N LYS A 168 15.96 14.99 -0.12
CA LYS A 168 17.41 14.94 0.10
C LYS A 168 17.82 14.85 1.59
N GLY A 169 17.07 14.08 2.37
CA GLY A 169 17.35 13.85 3.80
C GLY A 169 16.94 15.00 4.72
N ALA A 170 16.22 16.00 4.24
CA ALA A 170 15.71 17.11 5.04
C ALA A 170 14.23 17.35 4.81
N LYS A 171 13.54 17.81 5.85
CA LYS A 171 12.17 18.31 5.73
C LYS A 171 12.20 19.73 5.19
N ARG A 172 11.42 19.99 4.14
CA ARG A 172 11.43 21.24 3.38
C ARG A 172 10.02 21.69 2.99
N ASP A 173 9.85 22.98 2.79
CA ASP A 173 8.62 23.54 2.21
C ASP A 173 8.41 22.99 0.78
N ALA A 174 7.18 22.54 0.50
CA ALA A 174 6.87 21.92 -0.80
C ALA A 174 6.99 22.92 -1.96
N ALA A 175 6.54 24.17 -1.79
CA ALA A 175 6.62 25.18 -2.85
C ALA A 175 8.08 25.53 -3.21
N GLU A 176 8.99 25.49 -2.23
CA GLU A 176 10.42 25.68 -2.50
C GLU A 176 10.99 24.55 -3.35
N VAL A 177 10.69 23.30 -2.99
CA VAL A 177 11.17 22.13 -3.72
C VAL A 177 10.58 22.09 -5.13
N LEU A 178 9.31 22.42 -5.32
CA LEU A 178 8.70 22.52 -6.65
C LEU A 178 9.44 23.57 -7.51
N ARG A 179 9.76 24.75 -6.95
CA ARG A 179 10.50 25.80 -7.66
C ARG A 179 11.91 25.34 -8.09
N GLU A 180 12.61 24.60 -7.24
CA GLU A 180 13.92 24.02 -7.58
C GLU A 180 13.86 23.08 -8.79
N HIS A 181 12.74 22.35 -8.94
CA HIS A 181 12.50 21.49 -10.10
C HIS A 181 11.92 22.20 -11.31
N GLY A 182 11.65 23.51 -11.22
CA GLY A 182 10.99 24.27 -12.28
C GLY A 182 9.50 23.89 -12.45
N TRP A 183 8.89 23.31 -11.42
CA TRP A 183 7.50 22.90 -11.46
C TRP A 183 6.57 23.94 -10.84
N THR A 184 5.50 24.20 -11.55
CA THR A 184 4.40 25.04 -11.01
C THR A 184 3.43 24.17 -10.22
N PRO A 185 2.83 24.68 -9.12
CA PRO A 185 1.73 24.02 -8.44
C PRO A 185 0.59 23.67 -9.40
N ILE A 186 -0.04 22.52 -9.20
CA ILE A 186 -1.20 22.10 -9.98
C ILE A 186 -2.43 22.86 -9.51
N ILE A 187 -3.16 23.43 -10.44
CA ILE A 187 -4.51 23.93 -10.19
C ILE A 187 -5.45 22.75 -10.38
N LEU A 188 -6.06 22.31 -9.27
CA LEU A 188 -7.04 21.22 -9.28
C LEU A 188 -8.34 21.69 -9.94
N ASP A 189 -8.95 20.83 -10.70
CA ASP A 189 -10.23 21.02 -11.33
C ASP A 189 -11.32 20.14 -10.68
N SER A 190 -12.54 20.25 -11.17
CA SER A 190 -13.69 19.48 -10.68
C SER A 190 -13.36 18.04 -10.39
N LYS A 191 -13.76 17.51 -9.23
CA LYS A 191 -13.55 16.15 -8.75
C LYS A 191 -12.10 15.76 -8.39
N GLU A 192 -11.07 16.53 -8.75
CA GLU A 192 -9.68 16.13 -8.51
C GLU A 192 -9.34 16.08 -7.01
N GLY A 193 -9.77 17.05 -6.21
CA GLY A 193 -9.58 17.00 -4.76
C GLY A 193 -10.22 15.74 -4.16
N LEU A 194 -11.46 15.44 -4.52
CA LEU A 194 -12.14 14.23 -4.07
C LEU A 194 -11.41 12.95 -4.50
N ALA A 195 -10.91 12.89 -5.73
CA ALA A 195 -10.18 11.74 -6.24
C ALA A 195 -8.83 11.53 -5.54
N LEU A 196 -8.19 12.61 -5.12
CA LEU A 196 -6.93 12.56 -4.39
C LEU A 196 -7.13 12.11 -2.93
N LEU A 197 -8.20 12.58 -2.26
CA LEU A 197 -8.43 12.30 -0.84
C LEU A 197 -9.09 10.95 -0.58
N ASN A 198 -10.02 10.52 -1.44
CA ASN A 198 -10.74 9.27 -1.22
C ASN A 198 -9.92 8.07 -1.69
N GLY A 199 -9.84 7.07 -0.83
CA GLY A 199 -9.10 5.84 -1.06
C GLY A 199 -8.54 5.27 0.22
N THR A 200 -7.91 4.12 0.11
CA THR A 200 -7.39 3.32 1.22
C THR A 200 -5.86 3.21 1.20
N GLN A 201 -5.17 4.10 0.48
CA GLN A 201 -3.74 3.95 0.20
C GLN A 201 -2.86 4.10 1.44
N PHE A 202 -3.31 4.80 2.49
CA PHE A 202 -2.61 4.84 3.77
C PHE A 202 -2.66 3.48 4.47
N MET A 203 -3.86 2.96 4.70
CA MET A 203 -4.07 1.65 5.31
C MET A 203 -3.42 0.54 4.48
N SER A 204 -3.59 0.58 3.15
CA SER A 204 -3.04 -0.43 2.25
C SER A 204 -1.51 -0.39 2.20
N ALA A 205 -0.88 0.80 2.28
CA ALA A 205 0.58 0.91 2.34
C ALA A 205 1.14 0.24 3.61
N PHE A 206 0.55 0.48 4.77
CA PHE A 206 0.93 -0.22 5.99
C PHE A 206 0.68 -1.73 5.88
N GLY A 207 -0.48 -2.13 5.34
CA GLY A 207 -0.81 -3.55 5.15
C GLY A 207 0.17 -4.28 4.25
N VAL A 208 0.50 -3.71 3.09
CA VAL A 208 1.49 -4.27 2.16
C VAL A 208 2.88 -4.33 2.81
N TYR A 209 3.30 -3.25 3.46
CA TYR A 209 4.58 -3.21 4.17
C TYR A 209 4.68 -4.29 5.25
N CYS A 210 3.62 -4.49 6.04
CA CYS A 210 3.54 -5.54 7.05
C CYS A 210 3.56 -6.93 6.40
N CYS A 211 2.80 -7.15 5.32
CA CYS A 211 2.78 -8.43 4.60
C CYS A 211 4.16 -8.81 4.05
N LEU A 212 4.86 -7.87 3.41
CA LEU A 212 6.22 -8.09 2.89
C LEU A 212 7.21 -8.50 3.99
N ARG A 213 7.07 -7.94 5.19
CA ARG A 213 7.91 -8.28 6.34
C ARG A 213 7.51 -9.60 6.99
N VAL A 214 6.22 -9.84 7.18
CA VAL A 214 5.76 -11.03 7.89
C VAL A 214 6.01 -12.31 7.11
N PHE A 215 6.01 -12.28 5.77
CA PHE A 215 6.45 -13.43 4.97
C PHE A 215 7.88 -13.85 5.31
N LYS A 216 8.79 -12.88 5.34
CA LYS A 216 10.20 -13.14 5.71
C LYS A 216 10.32 -13.62 7.15
N LEU A 217 9.57 -13.01 8.09
CA LEU A 217 9.59 -13.42 9.49
C LEU A 217 9.04 -14.83 9.69
N ALA A 218 7.98 -15.22 8.97
CA ALA A 218 7.43 -16.57 9.02
C ALA A 218 8.41 -17.62 8.50
N GLU A 219 9.19 -17.28 7.47
CA GLU A 219 10.26 -18.16 6.98
C GLU A 219 11.40 -18.30 7.98
N LEU A 220 11.83 -17.18 8.59
CA LEU A 220 12.88 -17.19 9.62
C LEU A 220 12.43 -17.93 10.87
N ALA A 221 11.18 -17.80 11.28
CA ALA A 221 10.62 -18.52 12.43
C ALA A 221 10.73 -20.05 12.26
N ASP A 222 10.46 -20.56 11.04
CA ASP A 222 10.62 -21.98 10.76
C ASP A 222 12.09 -22.43 10.86
N ILE A 223 13.01 -21.62 10.32
CA ILE A 223 14.46 -21.94 10.38
C ILE A 223 14.95 -21.93 11.82
N ILE A 224 14.62 -20.88 12.57
CA ILE A 224 15.01 -20.74 13.98
C ILE A 224 14.38 -21.87 14.81
N GLY A 225 13.11 -22.18 14.58
CA GLY A 225 12.41 -23.28 15.24
C GLY A 225 13.06 -24.64 14.96
N ALA A 226 13.48 -24.89 13.72
CA ALA A 226 14.15 -26.12 13.34
C ALA A 226 15.54 -26.26 13.99
N VAL A 227 16.35 -25.18 13.95
CA VAL A 227 17.65 -25.16 14.62
C VAL A 227 17.51 -25.35 16.14
N SER A 228 16.49 -24.73 16.73
CA SER A 228 16.21 -24.87 18.17
C SER A 228 15.78 -26.29 18.53
N LEU A 229 14.94 -26.93 17.70
CA LEU A 229 14.51 -28.31 17.87
C LEU A 229 15.69 -29.29 17.77
N ASP A 230 16.57 -29.07 16.80
CA ASP A 230 17.78 -29.88 16.61
C ASP A 230 18.74 -29.76 17.79
N ALA A 231 19.03 -28.52 18.22
CA ALA A 231 19.90 -28.24 19.37
C ALA A 231 19.34 -28.76 20.71
N PHE A 232 18.02 -28.82 20.84
CA PHE A 232 17.34 -29.38 22.02
C PHE A 232 17.39 -30.91 22.07
N ASP A 233 17.88 -31.56 21.04
CA ASP A 233 17.79 -33.01 20.83
C ASP A 233 16.32 -33.51 20.73
N GLY A 234 15.47 -32.70 20.08
CA GLY A 234 14.03 -32.93 19.96
C GLY A 234 13.67 -34.05 19.01
N LYS A 235 12.38 -34.29 18.85
CA LYS A 235 11.82 -35.41 18.07
C LYS A 235 11.16 -34.92 16.78
N ILE A 236 11.36 -35.65 15.68
CA ILE A 236 10.76 -35.34 14.38
C ILE A 236 9.34 -35.93 14.20
N GLU A 237 8.95 -36.91 15.03
CA GLU A 237 7.68 -37.64 14.91
C GLU A 237 6.45 -36.71 14.97
N PRO A 238 6.40 -35.62 15.78
CA PRO A 238 5.28 -34.67 15.76
C PRO A 238 5.07 -33.98 14.43
N PHE A 239 6.10 -33.94 13.58
CA PHE A 239 6.07 -33.33 12.25
C PHE A 239 5.71 -34.34 11.15
N HIS A 240 5.39 -35.59 11.51
CA HIS A 240 5.04 -36.62 10.54
C HIS A 240 3.79 -36.26 9.73
N GLU A 241 3.80 -36.60 8.45
CA GLU A 241 2.74 -36.24 7.50
C GLU A 241 1.35 -36.71 7.93
N LEU A 242 1.23 -37.96 8.41
CA LEU A 242 -0.04 -38.53 8.83
C LEU A 242 -0.64 -37.79 10.03
N VAL A 243 0.20 -37.29 10.95
CA VAL A 243 -0.26 -36.46 12.09
C VAL A 243 -0.94 -35.18 11.61
N GLN A 244 -0.38 -34.54 10.57
CA GLN A 244 -0.92 -33.30 10.03
C GLN A 244 -2.22 -33.54 9.22
N LYS A 245 -2.33 -34.66 8.54
CA LYS A 245 -3.50 -34.99 7.72
C LYS A 245 -4.79 -35.24 8.51
N ILE A 246 -4.70 -35.55 9.80
CA ILE A 246 -5.87 -35.73 10.67
C ILE A 246 -6.70 -34.43 10.78
N ARG A 247 -6.03 -33.28 10.70
CA ARG A 247 -6.64 -31.93 10.67
C ARG A 247 -5.94 -31.15 9.56
N PRO A 248 -6.44 -31.17 8.32
CA PRO A 248 -5.70 -30.79 7.13
C PRO A 248 -5.64 -29.25 6.92
N TYR A 249 -5.21 -28.51 7.92
CA TYR A 249 -4.91 -27.09 7.79
C TYR A 249 -3.65 -26.90 6.94
N LYS A 250 -3.76 -26.07 5.89
CA LYS A 250 -2.70 -25.87 4.90
C LYS A 250 -1.40 -25.38 5.52
N GLY A 251 -1.47 -24.36 6.37
CA GLY A 251 -0.29 -23.81 7.05
C GLY A 251 0.41 -24.84 7.95
N GLN A 252 -0.36 -25.66 8.67
CA GLN A 252 0.16 -26.74 9.52
C GLN A 252 0.90 -27.81 8.70
N ILE A 253 0.29 -28.29 7.60
CA ILE A 253 0.89 -29.29 6.71
C ILE A 253 2.18 -28.73 6.11
N ASN A 254 2.16 -27.51 5.59
CA ASN A 254 3.32 -26.88 4.96
C ASN A 254 4.45 -26.63 5.96
N THR A 255 4.13 -26.19 7.17
CA THR A 255 5.13 -26.01 8.24
C THR A 255 5.81 -27.32 8.61
N ALA A 256 5.03 -28.38 8.84
CA ALA A 256 5.59 -29.69 9.16
C ALA A 256 6.47 -30.25 8.01
N ALA A 257 6.04 -30.09 6.77
CA ALA A 257 6.82 -30.50 5.60
C ALA A 257 8.15 -29.73 5.50
N ARG A 258 8.11 -28.41 5.76
CA ARG A 258 9.31 -27.55 5.76
C ARG A 258 10.30 -27.96 6.86
N PHE A 259 9.84 -28.26 8.06
CA PHE A 259 10.69 -28.74 9.15
C PHE A 259 11.37 -30.05 8.80
N ARG A 260 10.64 -31.04 8.26
CA ARG A 260 11.25 -32.31 7.80
C ARG A 260 12.34 -32.07 6.77
N LYS A 261 12.12 -31.11 5.85
CA LYS A 261 13.12 -30.77 4.82
C LYS A 261 14.34 -30.06 5.41
N ILE A 262 14.17 -29.13 6.35
CA ILE A 262 15.28 -28.40 6.98
C ILE A 262 16.15 -29.35 7.81
N LEU A 263 15.53 -30.31 8.51
CA LEU A 263 16.18 -31.25 9.41
C LEU A 263 16.66 -32.53 8.72
N GLU A 264 16.45 -32.66 7.41
CA GLU A 264 16.92 -33.79 6.62
C GLU A 264 18.44 -33.91 6.70
N GLY A 265 18.94 -35.13 7.06
CA GLY A 265 20.36 -35.39 7.22
C GLY A 265 20.96 -34.96 8.56
N SER A 266 20.18 -34.42 9.50
CA SER A 266 20.67 -34.12 10.85
C SER A 266 21.04 -35.40 11.60
N GLU A 267 22.27 -35.46 12.09
CA GLU A 267 22.74 -36.55 12.93
C GLU A 267 22.02 -36.56 14.29
N LEU A 268 21.68 -35.39 14.82
CA LEU A 268 20.95 -35.27 16.09
C LEU A 268 19.54 -35.83 15.95
N MET A 269 18.83 -35.55 14.87
CA MET A 269 17.49 -36.08 14.63
C MET A 269 17.45 -37.61 14.51
N SER A 270 18.52 -38.23 14.03
CA SER A 270 18.61 -39.68 13.83
C SER A 270 19.00 -40.47 15.11
N ARG A 271 19.45 -39.78 16.18
CA ARG A 271 19.86 -40.44 17.43
C ARG A 271 18.67 -40.97 18.23
N PRO A 272 18.87 -42.08 18.99
CA PRO A 272 17.89 -42.49 19.99
C PRO A 272 17.67 -41.39 21.04
N LYS A 273 16.41 -41.12 21.38
CA LYS A 273 16.04 -40.09 22.34
C LYS A 273 15.82 -40.64 23.73
N ASN A 274 16.30 -39.93 24.74
CA ASN A 274 16.21 -40.35 26.15
C ASN A 274 14.90 -39.89 26.83
N HIS A 275 14.04 -39.14 26.10
CA HIS A 275 12.77 -38.64 26.62
C HIS A 275 11.60 -39.15 25.77
N VAL A 276 10.41 -39.23 26.38
CA VAL A 276 9.23 -39.79 25.72
C VAL A 276 8.62 -38.77 24.75
N GLN A 277 8.57 -37.49 25.12
CA GLN A 277 7.89 -36.47 24.41
C GLN A 277 8.53 -35.09 24.62
N ASP A 278 8.60 -34.28 23.54
CA ASP A 278 9.05 -32.89 23.60
C ASP A 278 8.02 -31.99 24.29
N PRO A 279 8.45 -30.85 24.86
CA PRO A 279 7.54 -29.83 25.33
C PRO A 279 6.69 -29.23 24.17
N TYR A 280 5.55 -28.65 24.51
CA TYR A 280 4.64 -28.04 23.52
C TYR A 280 5.29 -27.00 22.62
N SER A 281 6.24 -26.22 23.17
CA SER A 281 6.98 -25.21 22.41
C SER A 281 7.72 -25.77 21.18
N PHE A 282 8.02 -27.07 21.17
CA PHE A 282 8.61 -27.74 20.01
C PHE A 282 7.58 -28.59 19.26
N ARG A 283 6.91 -29.53 19.94
CA ARG A 283 6.03 -30.47 19.23
C ARG A 283 4.79 -29.86 18.62
N CYS A 284 4.35 -28.65 19.08
CA CYS A 284 3.21 -27.94 18.53
C CYS A 284 3.58 -26.83 17.53
N ILE A 285 4.85 -26.73 17.11
CA ILE A 285 5.28 -25.77 16.09
C ILE A 285 4.42 -25.84 14.82
N PRO A 286 4.11 -27.02 14.25
CA PRO A 286 3.27 -27.10 13.04
C PRO A 286 1.92 -26.42 13.22
N GLN A 287 1.27 -26.59 14.38
CA GLN A 287 -0.03 -26.00 14.68
C GLN A 287 0.06 -24.49 14.85
N VAL A 288 1.06 -24.01 15.63
CA VAL A 288 1.20 -22.59 15.97
C VAL A 288 1.66 -21.77 14.76
N HIS A 289 2.77 -22.17 14.12
CA HIS A 289 3.26 -21.49 12.93
C HIS A 289 2.27 -21.63 11.77
N GLY A 290 1.62 -22.80 11.65
CA GLY A 290 0.64 -23.06 10.61
C GLY A 290 -0.56 -22.14 10.72
N ALA A 291 -1.16 -22.00 11.90
CA ALA A 291 -2.28 -21.09 12.13
C ALA A 291 -1.91 -19.63 11.83
N SER A 292 -0.71 -19.22 12.21
CA SER A 292 -0.20 -17.87 11.89
C SER A 292 -0.07 -17.67 10.38
N LYS A 293 0.44 -18.66 9.65
CA LYS A 293 0.58 -18.59 8.18
C LYS A 293 -0.77 -18.57 7.47
N ASP A 294 -1.74 -19.36 7.92
CA ASP A 294 -3.10 -19.33 7.35
C ASP A 294 -3.75 -17.93 7.55
N ALA A 295 -3.53 -17.29 8.70
CA ALA A 295 -3.98 -15.92 8.94
C ALA A 295 -3.26 -14.90 8.04
N ILE A 296 -1.94 -15.04 7.87
CA ILE A 296 -1.14 -14.19 6.96
C ILE A 296 -1.62 -14.35 5.52
N ASP A 297 -1.87 -15.57 5.06
CA ASP A 297 -2.39 -15.85 3.71
C ASP A 297 -3.74 -15.14 3.49
N TYR A 298 -4.66 -15.20 4.46
CA TYR A 298 -5.95 -14.51 4.37
C TYR A 298 -5.79 -12.98 4.31
N VAL A 299 -5.01 -12.40 5.22
CA VAL A 299 -4.75 -10.95 5.23
C VAL A 299 -4.11 -10.49 3.93
N SER A 300 -3.13 -11.25 3.43
CA SER A 300 -2.46 -10.95 2.16
C SER A 300 -3.42 -11.00 0.98
N TYR A 301 -4.34 -11.97 0.95
CA TYR A 301 -5.38 -12.04 -0.07
C TYR A 301 -6.27 -10.77 -0.06
N VAL A 302 -6.67 -10.30 1.13
CA VAL A 302 -7.49 -9.07 1.24
C VAL A 302 -6.73 -7.86 0.71
N PHE A 303 -5.46 -7.66 1.14
CA PHE A 303 -4.66 -6.54 0.64
C PHE A 303 -4.34 -6.65 -0.84
N GLN A 304 -4.09 -7.87 -1.36
CA GLN A 304 -3.85 -8.07 -2.80
C GLN A 304 -5.05 -7.62 -3.64
N ASN A 305 -6.28 -7.82 -3.15
CA ASN A 305 -7.49 -7.31 -3.81
C ASN A 305 -7.62 -5.79 -3.66
N GLU A 306 -7.34 -5.24 -2.46
CA GLU A 306 -7.54 -3.82 -2.18
C GLU A 306 -6.58 -2.91 -2.97
N ILE A 307 -5.36 -3.37 -3.26
CA ILE A 307 -4.37 -2.59 -4.03
C ILE A 307 -4.58 -2.64 -5.55
N ASN A 308 -5.50 -3.47 -6.03
CA ASN A 308 -5.84 -3.70 -7.44
C ASN A 308 -7.29 -3.36 -7.75
#